data_c93da0d17793db431b1f6520d273153a
#
_entry.id   c93da0d17793db431b1f6520d273153a
#
_cell.length_a   1.000
_cell.length_b   1.000
_cell.length_c   1.000
_cell.angle_alpha   90.00
_cell.angle_beta   90.00
_cell.angle_gamma   90.00
#
_symmetry.space_group_name_H-M   'P 1'
#
loop_
_entity.id
_entity.type
_entity.pdbx_description
1 polymer ?
#
loop_
_entity_poly.entity_id
_entity_poly.type
_entity_poly.pdbx_seq_one_letter_code
_entity_poly.pdbx_strand_id
1 'polypeptide(L)'
;ILLYGPPGCGKTFIAEMFAEQIDINFVMVKGSDLGSVYIHGTQGNVAELFRNAESNGPTVICFDELDGMVPNREATTSDLMASEVNEFLCQLNNCADRRIFVIGTTNFPERIDPAVLRKGRIDKMFYVPMPDEHMRKELFRLYLADRYVDSSIDYDELARLSRGFVASDIAYV
;
A
#
# COMPACT_ATOMS: atom_id res chain seq x y z
N ILE A 1 -1.66 -0.72 9.50
CA ILE A 1 -0.66 -1.75 9.19
C ILE A 1 0.28 -1.27 8.08
N LEU A 2 1.49 -1.85 7.98
CA LEU A 2 2.42 -1.63 6.87
C LEU A 2 2.65 -2.95 6.13
N LEU A 3 2.41 -2.95 4.82
CA LEU A 3 2.81 -4.03 3.91
C LEU A 3 4.14 -3.64 3.27
N TYR A 4 5.18 -4.46 3.45
CA TYR A 4 6.50 -4.14 2.92
C TYR A 4 7.14 -5.36 2.24
N GLY A 5 8.03 -5.13 1.29
CA GLY A 5 8.72 -6.20 0.56
C GLY A 5 9.07 -5.80 -0.87
N PRO A 6 9.59 -6.72 -1.69
CA PRO A 6 10.03 -6.42 -3.04
C PRO A 6 8.93 -5.77 -3.91
N PRO A 7 9.30 -4.96 -4.90
CA PRO A 7 8.34 -4.39 -5.84
C PRO A 7 7.62 -5.48 -6.63
N GLY A 8 6.40 -5.19 -7.09
CA GLY A 8 5.63 -6.12 -7.93
C GLY A 8 5.01 -7.33 -7.21
N CYS A 9 5.19 -7.48 -5.89
CA CYS A 9 4.67 -8.64 -5.13
C CYS A 9 3.20 -8.52 -4.73
N GLY A 10 2.46 -7.49 -5.18
CA GLY A 10 1.01 -7.38 -4.97
C GLY A 10 0.60 -6.70 -3.66
N LYS A 11 1.46 -5.93 -3.00
CA LYS A 11 1.14 -5.23 -1.73
C LYS A 11 -0.12 -4.37 -1.84
N THR A 12 -0.22 -3.56 -2.86
CA THR A 12 -1.36 -2.68 -3.14
C THR A 12 -2.62 -3.48 -3.44
N PHE A 13 -2.49 -4.55 -4.24
CA PHE A 13 -3.59 -5.48 -4.54
C PHE A 13 -4.16 -6.16 -3.28
N ILE A 14 -3.29 -6.54 -2.34
CA ILE A 14 -3.73 -7.11 -1.05
C ILE A 14 -4.57 -6.10 -0.27
N ALA A 15 -4.20 -4.82 -0.27
CA ALA A 15 -4.95 -3.77 0.42
C ALA A 15 -6.34 -3.54 -0.21
N GLU A 16 -6.44 -3.55 -1.54
CA GLU A 16 -7.70 -3.45 -2.28
C GLU A 16 -8.62 -4.64 -1.99
N MET A 17 -8.11 -5.86 -2.13
CA MET A 17 -8.87 -7.07 -1.86
C MET A 17 -9.35 -7.18 -0.41
N PHE A 18 -8.54 -6.71 0.53
CA PHE A 18 -8.95 -6.66 1.93
C PHE A 18 -10.17 -5.76 2.14
N ALA A 19 -10.16 -4.55 1.56
CA ALA A 19 -11.28 -3.62 1.70
C ALA A 19 -12.55 -4.14 1.01
N GLU A 20 -12.41 -4.74 -0.16
CA GLU A 20 -13.52 -5.36 -0.91
C GLU A 20 -14.17 -6.50 -0.13
N GLN A 21 -13.37 -7.39 0.47
CA GLN A 21 -13.90 -8.54 1.22
C GLN A 21 -14.67 -8.16 2.49
N ILE A 22 -14.35 -7.03 3.11
CA ILE A 22 -15.04 -6.57 4.32
C ILE A 22 -16.11 -5.51 4.04
N ASP A 23 -16.38 -5.21 2.76
CA ASP A 23 -17.43 -4.30 2.27
C ASP A 23 -17.38 -2.91 2.97
N ILE A 24 -16.21 -2.30 3.00
CA ILE A 24 -16.02 -0.94 3.51
C ILE A 24 -15.37 -0.03 2.48
N ASN A 25 -15.57 1.28 2.65
CA ASN A 25 -15.02 2.27 1.74
C ASN A 25 -13.49 2.13 1.61
N PHE A 26 -12.99 2.25 0.39
CA PHE A 26 -11.56 2.20 0.09
C PHE A 26 -11.10 3.48 -0.59
N VAL A 27 -10.04 4.09 -0.05
CA VAL A 27 -9.41 5.28 -0.62
C VAL A 27 -7.95 4.98 -0.86
N MET A 28 -7.54 5.00 -2.13
CA MET A 28 -6.13 4.88 -2.53
C MET A 28 -5.50 6.25 -2.60
N VAL A 29 -4.33 6.41 -2.01
CA VAL A 29 -3.51 7.63 -2.06
C VAL A 29 -2.12 7.24 -2.54
N LYS A 30 -1.72 7.75 -3.69
CA LYS A 30 -0.37 7.54 -4.25
C LYS A 30 0.54 8.71 -3.89
N GLY A 31 1.82 8.45 -3.70
CA GLY A 31 2.82 9.49 -3.45
C GLY A 31 2.88 10.55 -4.53
N SER A 32 2.67 10.15 -5.81
CA SER A 32 2.57 11.07 -6.94
C SER A 32 1.39 12.04 -6.83
N ASP A 33 0.27 11.59 -6.27
CA ASP A 33 -0.95 12.41 -6.15
C ASP A 33 -0.78 13.47 -5.06
N LEU A 34 -0.07 13.14 -4.00
CA LEU A 34 0.31 14.09 -2.97
C LEU A 34 1.38 15.07 -3.45
N GLY A 35 2.28 14.68 -4.34
CA GLY A 35 3.27 15.59 -4.94
C GLY A 35 2.64 16.78 -5.68
N SER A 36 1.52 16.61 -6.36
CA SER A 36 0.76 17.71 -6.99
C SER A 36 -0.05 18.53 -5.98
N VAL A 37 -0.40 17.91 -4.87
CA VAL A 37 -1.10 18.47 -3.73
C VAL A 37 -0.14 19.27 -2.86
N TYR A 38 1.12 18.86 -2.74
CA TYR A 38 2.19 19.51 -1.99
C TYR A 38 2.65 20.85 -2.60
N ILE A 39 2.42 21.11 -3.87
CA ILE A 39 2.83 22.37 -4.52
C ILE A 39 1.90 23.56 -4.21
N HIS A 40 0.68 23.33 -3.68
CA HIS A 40 -0.33 24.38 -3.48
C HIS A 40 -0.97 24.49 -2.08
N GLY A 41 -0.28 24.08 -0.97
CA GLY A 41 -0.79 24.34 0.39
C GLY A 41 -1.21 23.12 1.19
N THR A 42 -0.37 22.29 1.39
CA THR A 42 -0.25 20.86 1.77
C THR A 42 -0.82 20.40 3.10
N GLN A 43 -0.83 21.22 4.13
CA GLN A 43 -1.35 20.81 5.44
C GLN A 43 -2.87 20.60 5.43
N GLY A 44 -3.58 21.34 4.57
CA GLY A 44 -5.02 21.23 4.40
C GLY A 44 -5.48 19.90 3.81
N ASN A 45 -4.72 19.36 2.89
CA ASN A 45 -5.15 18.23 2.05
C ASN A 45 -5.10 16.87 2.76
N VAL A 46 -4.08 16.62 3.59
CA VAL A 46 -4.02 15.41 4.41
C VAL A 46 -5.14 15.45 5.45
N ALA A 47 -5.34 16.57 6.13
CA ALA A 47 -6.43 16.73 7.08
C ALA A 47 -7.81 16.62 6.42
N GLU A 48 -7.97 17.10 5.20
CA GLU A 48 -9.21 16.98 4.41
C GLU A 48 -9.48 15.55 3.99
N LEU A 49 -8.46 14.81 3.53
CA LEU A 49 -8.56 13.39 3.22
C LEU A 49 -9.12 12.59 4.40
N PHE A 50 -8.53 12.78 5.59
CA PHE A 50 -8.98 12.08 6.80
C PHE A 50 -10.39 12.53 7.24
N ARG A 51 -10.74 13.80 7.11
CA ARG A 51 -12.12 14.29 7.40
C ARG A 51 -13.14 13.68 6.44
N ASN A 52 -12.82 13.62 5.15
CA ASN A 52 -13.70 13.01 4.15
C ASN A 52 -13.87 11.50 4.42
N ALA A 53 -12.79 10.80 4.76
CA ALA A 53 -12.86 9.39 5.14
C ALA A 53 -13.76 9.19 6.37
N GLU A 54 -13.62 10.03 7.40
CA GLU A 54 -14.43 9.96 8.63
C GLU A 54 -15.92 10.20 8.36
N SER A 55 -16.25 11.15 7.48
CA SER A 55 -17.65 11.49 7.14
C SER A 55 -18.34 10.40 6.30
N ASN A 56 -17.59 9.62 5.54
CA ASN A 56 -18.11 8.55 4.69
C ASN A 56 -18.35 7.21 5.42
N GLY A 57 -18.10 7.14 6.72
CA GLY A 57 -18.26 5.93 7.53
C GLY A 57 -16.96 5.11 7.62
N PRO A 58 -17.05 3.80 7.93
CA PRO A 58 -15.86 2.97 8.02
C PRO A 58 -15.08 2.98 6.70
N THR A 59 -13.79 3.33 6.76
CA THR A 59 -12.98 3.54 5.56
C THR A 59 -11.58 2.94 5.74
N VAL A 60 -11.10 2.24 4.73
CA VAL A 60 -9.68 1.90 4.56
C VAL A 60 -9.02 3.00 3.75
N ILE A 61 -7.98 3.62 4.28
CA ILE A 61 -7.08 4.50 3.52
C ILE A 61 -5.79 3.72 3.25
N CYS A 62 -5.49 3.51 1.99
CA CYS A 62 -4.25 2.89 1.54
C CYS A 62 -3.28 3.94 1.01
N PHE A 63 -2.15 4.12 1.67
CA PHE A 63 -1.05 4.96 1.21
C PHE A 63 -0.04 4.10 0.46
N ASP A 64 -0.02 4.23 -0.86
CA ASP A 64 0.94 3.51 -1.70
C ASP A 64 2.26 4.28 -1.78
N GLU A 65 3.38 3.57 -1.66
CA GLU A 65 4.72 4.17 -1.58
C GLU A 65 4.85 5.16 -0.41
N LEU A 66 4.43 4.73 0.78
CA LEU A 66 4.40 5.55 2.00
C LEU A 66 5.75 6.19 2.34
N ASP A 67 6.88 5.55 1.99
CA ASP A 67 8.22 6.08 2.19
C ASP A 67 8.48 7.41 1.46
N GLY A 68 7.77 7.65 0.34
CA GLY A 68 7.80 8.95 -0.35
C GLY A 68 7.02 10.05 0.34
N MET A 69 6.01 9.68 1.16
CA MET A 69 5.12 10.64 1.84
C MET A 69 5.62 11.02 3.23
N VAL A 70 6.24 10.09 3.95
CA VAL A 70 6.72 10.27 5.31
C VAL A 70 8.18 9.82 5.45
N PRO A 71 9.09 10.46 4.73
CA PRO A 71 10.51 10.12 4.78
C PRO A 71 11.10 10.37 6.17
N ASN A 72 12.14 9.63 6.50
CA ASN A 72 12.86 9.80 7.75
C ASN A 72 13.41 11.23 7.88
N ARG A 73 12.95 11.97 8.89
CA ARG A 73 13.32 13.38 9.14
C ARG A 73 14.79 13.58 9.48
N GLU A 74 15.48 12.58 9.99
CA GLU A 74 16.91 12.64 10.24
C GLU A 74 17.74 12.72 8.96
N ALA A 75 17.18 12.23 7.85
CA ALA A 75 17.80 12.28 6.53
C ALA A 75 17.36 13.50 5.69
N THR A 76 16.44 14.33 6.19
CA THR A 76 15.82 15.43 5.43
C THR A 76 16.16 16.77 6.05
N THR A 77 16.65 17.71 5.24
CA THR A 77 17.05 19.08 5.68
C THR A 77 15.96 20.14 5.46
N SER A 78 14.77 19.76 4.99
CA SER A 78 13.68 20.71 4.67
C SER A 78 12.67 20.83 5.80
N ASP A 79 12.52 22.02 6.36
CA ASP A 79 11.52 22.35 7.40
C ASP A 79 10.07 22.13 6.90
N LEU A 80 9.81 22.35 5.62
CA LEU A 80 8.49 22.12 5.02
C LEU A 80 8.13 20.63 5.08
N MET A 81 9.03 19.76 4.69
CA MET A 81 8.82 18.30 4.73
C MET A 81 8.63 17.80 6.15
N ALA A 82 9.37 18.34 7.11
CA ALA A 82 9.18 18.02 8.53
C ALA A 82 7.79 18.40 9.05
N SER A 83 7.26 19.55 8.60
CA SER A 83 5.92 20.02 8.94
C SER A 83 4.83 19.11 8.36
N GLU A 84 4.99 18.64 7.11
CA GLU A 84 4.08 17.72 6.43
C GLU A 84 4.03 16.35 7.10
N VAL A 85 5.19 15.81 7.43
CA VAL A 85 5.29 14.56 8.20
C VAL A 85 4.60 14.71 9.55
N ASN A 86 4.76 15.84 10.24
CA ASN A 86 4.09 16.09 11.51
C ASN A 86 2.56 16.12 11.36
N GLU A 87 2.02 16.76 10.34
CA GLU A 87 0.57 16.74 10.07
C GLU A 87 0.07 15.31 9.83
N PHE A 88 0.78 14.55 8.99
CA PHE A 88 0.46 13.14 8.76
C PHE A 88 0.45 12.33 10.05
N LEU A 89 1.45 12.52 10.92
CA LEU A 89 1.54 11.87 12.23
C LEU A 89 0.38 12.25 13.14
N CYS A 90 -0.09 13.51 13.09
CA CYS A 90 -1.27 13.95 13.83
C CYS A 90 -2.54 13.24 13.34
N GLN A 91 -2.71 13.12 12.04
CA GLN A 91 -3.88 12.46 11.47
C GLN A 91 -3.91 10.94 11.71
N LEU A 92 -2.75 10.28 11.81
CA LEU A 92 -2.67 8.87 12.15
C LEU A 92 -3.10 8.55 13.59
N ASN A 93 -3.09 9.54 14.47
CA ASN A 93 -3.54 9.31 15.84
C ASN A 93 -5.06 9.06 15.87
N ASN A 94 -5.49 8.12 16.71
CA ASN A 94 -6.90 7.83 16.97
C ASN A 94 -7.74 7.44 15.73
N CYS A 95 -7.10 6.89 14.69
CA CYS A 95 -7.82 6.41 13.50
C CYS A 95 -8.91 5.39 13.83
N ALA A 96 -8.67 4.53 14.83
CA ALA A 96 -9.67 3.54 15.27
C ALA A 96 -10.97 4.20 15.79
N ASP A 97 -10.87 5.27 16.56
CA ASP A 97 -12.04 6.00 17.09
C ASP A 97 -12.81 6.69 15.94
N ARG A 98 -12.12 7.07 14.89
CA ARG A 98 -12.67 7.66 13.66
C ARG A 98 -13.17 6.61 12.66
N ARG A 99 -13.08 5.33 12.97
CA ARG A 99 -13.41 4.20 12.09
C ARG A 99 -12.61 4.21 10.79
N ILE A 100 -11.34 4.64 10.86
CA ILE A 100 -10.41 4.66 9.75
C ILE A 100 -9.37 3.57 9.98
N PHE A 101 -9.19 2.69 9.00
CA PHE A 101 -8.14 1.71 8.98
C PHE A 101 -7.07 2.11 7.97
N VAL A 102 -5.83 2.28 8.44
CA VAL A 102 -4.74 2.73 7.59
C VAL A 102 -3.87 1.55 7.17
N ILE A 103 -3.64 1.44 5.87
CA ILE A 103 -2.68 0.52 5.26
C ILE A 103 -1.61 1.36 4.55
N GLY A 104 -0.35 1.16 4.89
CA GLY A 104 0.76 1.68 4.12
C GLY A 104 1.38 0.58 3.29
N THR A 105 1.86 0.88 2.09
CA THR A 105 2.73 0.00 1.32
C THR A 105 4.09 0.64 1.11
N THR A 106 5.16 -0.14 1.08
CA THR A 106 6.50 0.34 0.76
C THR A 106 7.41 -0.78 0.27
N ASN A 107 8.39 -0.41 -0.55
CA ASN A 107 9.51 -1.29 -0.89
C ASN A 107 10.72 -1.04 0.05
N PHE A 108 10.74 0.11 0.77
CA PHE A 108 11.87 0.60 1.55
C PHE A 108 11.44 1.01 2.96
N PRO A 109 11.08 0.03 3.84
CA PRO A 109 10.57 0.35 5.18
C PRO A 109 11.57 1.16 6.03
N GLU A 110 12.86 1.04 5.77
CA GLU A 110 13.92 1.78 6.45
C GLU A 110 13.93 3.29 6.12
N ARG A 111 13.24 3.71 5.06
CA ARG A 111 13.13 5.12 4.66
C ARG A 111 11.99 5.85 5.36
N ILE A 112 11.06 5.11 5.95
CA ILE A 112 9.90 5.68 6.66
C ILE A 112 10.35 6.28 7.99
N ASP A 113 9.80 7.45 8.35
CA ASP A 113 10.03 8.05 9.67
C ASP A 113 9.62 7.08 10.78
N PRO A 114 10.51 6.76 11.74
CA PRO A 114 10.21 5.80 12.80
C PRO A 114 9.01 6.17 13.67
N ALA A 115 8.63 7.46 13.71
CA ALA A 115 7.47 7.90 14.46
C ALA A 115 6.14 7.37 13.86
N VAL A 116 6.10 7.06 12.55
CA VAL A 116 4.94 6.46 11.89
C VAL A 116 4.69 5.03 12.39
N LEU A 117 5.75 4.30 12.71
CA LEU A 117 5.73 2.89 13.10
C LEU A 117 5.53 2.68 14.62
N ARG A 118 5.13 3.74 15.34
CA ARG A 118 4.85 3.66 16.78
C ARG A 118 3.44 3.12 17.04
N LYS A 119 3.25 2.50 18.23
CA LYS A 119 1.94 2.06 18.70
C LYS A 119 0.92 3.19 18.68
N GLY A 120 -0.30 2.87 18.27
CA GLY A 120 -1.38 3.84 18.08
C GLY A 120 -1.39 4.52 16.70
N ARG A 121 -0.49 4.13 15.80
CA ARG A 121 -0.41 4.58 14.40
C ARG A 121 -0.36 3.37 13.49
N ILE A 122 0.82 3.02 12.96
CA ILE A 122 1.04 1.78 12.20
C ILE A 122 1.67 0.76 13.14
N ASP A 123 0.83 -0.07 13.77
CA ASP A 123 1.24 -0.97 14.85
C ASP A 123 1.87 -2.26 14.37
N LYS A 124 1.60 -2.68 13.14
CA LYS A 124 2.03 -3.98 12.62
C LYS A 124 2.62 -3.84 11.23
N MET A 125 3.67 -4.60 11.00
CA MET A 125 4.35 -4.71 9.72
C MET A 125 4.24 -6.14 9.21
N PHE A 126 3.85 -6.30 7.95
CA PHE A 126 3.74 -7.59 7.28
C PHE A 126 4.66 -7.62 6.07
N TYR A 127 5.56 -8.57 6.07
CA TYR A 127 6.42 -8.81 4.91
C TYR A 127 5.66 -9.57 3.83
N VAL A 128 5.65 -9.02 2.62
CA VAL A 128 5.09 -9.65 1.42
C VAL A 128 6.25 -10.17 0.59
N PRO A 129 6.54 -11.48 0.63
CA PRO A 129 7.67 -12.07 -0.07
C PRO A 129 7.43 -12.14 -1.58
N MET A 130 8.49 -12.46 -2.31
CA MET A 130 8.34 -12.94 -3.69
C MET A 130 7.51 -14.23 -3.71
N PRO A 131 6.65 -14.44 -4.72
CA PRO A 131 5.83 -15.63 -4.81
C PRO A 131 6.71 -16.88 -4.99
N ASP A 132 6.46 -17.89 -4.19
CA ASP A 132 7.03 -19.22 -4.38
C ASP A 132 6.38 -19.92 -5.60
N GLU A 133 6.80 -21.15 -5.90
CA GLU A 133 6.29 -21.88 -7.08
C GLU A 133 4.78 -22.13 -6.98
N HIS A 134 4.29 -22.46 -5.79
CA HIS A 134 2.86 -22.68 -5.56
C HIS A 134 2.07 -21.37 -5.75
N MET A 135 2.54 -20.27 -5.19
CA MET A 135 1.90 -18.97 -5.34
C MET A 135 1.93 -18.51 -6.81
N ARG A 136 3.01 -18.73 -7.55
CA ARG A 136 3.05 -18.40 -8.99
C ARG A 136 2.03 -19.20 -9.80
N LYS A 137 1.85 -20.49 -9.48
CA LYS A 137 0.79 -21.30 -10.10
C LYS A 137 -0.59 -20.70 -9.87
N GLU A 138 -0.90 -20.30 -8.64
CA GLU A 138 -2.20 -19.70 -8.33
C GLU A 138 -2.35 -18.30 -8.98
N LEU A 139 -1.28 -17.52 -9.08
CA LEU A 139 -1.29 -16.26 -9.82
C LEU A 139 -1.58 -16.46 -11.31
N PHE A 140 -0.98 -17.46 -11.96
CA PHE A 140 -1.33 -17.79 -13.34
C PHE A 140 -2.80 -18.17 -13.48
N ARG A 141 -3.34 -18.98 -12.56
CA ARG A 141 -4.76 -19.33 -12.57
C ARG A 141 -5.65 -18.10 -12.42
N LEU A 142 -5.30 -17.20 -11.51
CA LEU A 142 -6.03 -15.97 -11.26
C LEU A 142 -6.05 -15.06 -12.49
N TYR A 143 -4.89 -14.77 -13.07
CA TYR A 143 -4.78 -13.82 -14.18
C TYR A 143 -5.28 -14.38 -15.52
N LEU A 144 -5.31 -15.70 -15.67
CA LEU A 144 -5.82 -16.37 -16.87
C LEU A 144 -7.28 -16.81 -16.76
N ALA A 145 -7.93 -16.63 -15.59
CA ALA A 145 -9.29 -17.10 -15.35
C ALA A 145 -10.31 -16.54 -16.36
N ASP A 146 -10.17 -15.28 -16.73
CA ASP A 146 -11.06 -14.57 -17.67
C ASP A 146 -10.50 -14.49 -19.10
N ARG A 147 -9.41 -15.23 -19.38
CA ARG A 147 -8.77 -15.26 -20.69
C ARG A 147 -9.13 -16.54 -21.44
N TYR A 148 -9.10 -16.44 -22.76
CA TYR A 148 -9.21 -17.63 -23.60
C TYR A 148 -7.90 -18.40 -23.55
N VAL A 149 -7.91 -19.52 -22.86
CA VAL A 149 -6.72 -20.34 -22.59
C VAL A 149 -6.94 -21.72 -23.17
N ASP A 150 -5.92 -22.26 -23.84
CA ASP A 150 -5.96 -23.65 -24.33
C ASP A 150 -6.11 -24.62 -23.16
N SER A 151 -6.97 -25.64 -23.32
CA SER A 151 -7.22 -26.65 -22.29
C SER A 151 -6.01 -27.53 -21.95
N SER A 152 -4.96 -27.49 -22.77
CA SER A 152 -3.71 -28.22 -22.54
C SER A 152 -2.69 -27.45 -21.69
N ILE A 153 -3.02 -26.24 -21.23
CA ILE A 153 -2.07 -25.43 -20.44
C ILE A 153 -1.69 -26.13 -19.14
N ASP A 154 -0.40 -26.29 -18.91
CA ASP A 154 0.14 -26.84 -17.68
C ASP A 154 0.60 -25.71 -16.74
N TYR A 155 -0.20 -25.41 -15.72
CA TYR A 155 0.11 -24.37 -14.73
C TYR A 155 1.30 -24.71 -13.85
N ASP A 156 1.63 -26.01 -13.66
CA ASP A 156 2.82 -26.43 -12.91
C ASP A 156 4.08 -26.14 -13.75
N GLU A 157 4.02 -26.36 -15.05
CA GLU A 157 5.12 -26.01 -15.93
C GLU A 157 5.31 -24.50 -16.02
N LEU A 158 4.25 -23.71 -16.15
CA LEU A 158 4.33 -22.24 -16.12
C LEU A 158 4.98 -21.74 -14.84
N ALA A 159 4.56 -22.26 -13.68
CA ALA A 159 5.13 -21.89 -12.39
C ALA A 159 6.62 -22.23 -12.27
N ARG A 160 7.04 -23.36 -12.82
CA ARG A 160 8.46 -23.79 -12.85
C ARG A 160 9.30 -22.89 -13.75
N LEU A 161 8.80 -22.57 -14.95
CA LEU A 161 9.51 -21.74 -15.94
C LEU A 161 9.60 -20.27 -15.50
N SER A 162 8.65 -19.78 -14.72
CA SER A 162 8.61 -18.41 -14.21
C SER A 162 9.37 -18.19 -12.90
N ARG A 163 10.40 -18.99 -12.63
CA ARG A 163 11.21 -18.82 -11.43
C ARG A 163 11.80 -17.41 -11.34
N GLY A 164 11.53 -16.72 -10.22
CA GLY A 164 11.98 -15.35 -9.99
C GLY A 164 10.99 -14.27 -10.47
N PHE A 165 9.89 -14.66 -11.12
CA PHE A 165 8.84 -13.71 -11.47
C PHE A 165 8.09 -13.27 -10.22
N VAL A 166 7.74 -11.98 -10.19
CA VAL A 166 6.82 -11.39 -9.22
C VAL A 166 5.39 -11.36 -9.77
N ALA A 167 4.41 -11.00 -8.95
CA ALA A 167 3.00 -10.99 -9.35
C ALA A 167 2.72 -10.08 -10.55
N SER A 168 3.39 -8.91 -10.61
CA SER A 168 3.27 -8.01 -11.77
C SER A 168 3.82 -8.61 -13.06
N ASP A 169 4.89 -9.41 -13.01
CA ASP A 169 5.44 -10.07 -14.20
C ASP A 169 4.45 -11.08 -14.77
N ILE A 170 3.81 -11.86 -13.87
CA ILE A 170 2.82 -12.87 -14.25
C ILE A 170 1.55 -12.21 -14.81
N ALA A 171 1.13 -11.08 -14.24
CA ALA A 171 -0.02 -10.33 -14.73
C ALA A 171 0.19 -9.76 -16.14
N TYR A 172 1.44 -9.56 -16.55
CA TYR A 172 1.80 -8.98 -17.85
C TYR A 172 1.91 -10.03 -18.96
N VAL A 173 2.00 -11.31 -18.64
CA VAL A 173 2.05 -12.43 -19.60
C VAL A 173 0.66 -12.78 -20.11
#